data_7393113025077282c476b6d3bc41eb2f
#
_entry.id   7393113025077282c476b6d3bc41eb2f
#
_cell.length_a   1.000
_cell.length_b   1.000
_cell.length_c   1.000
_cell.angle_alpha   90.00
_cell.angle_beta   90.00
_cell.angle_gamma   90.00
#
_symmetry.space_group_name_H-M   'P 1'
#
loop_
_entity.id
_entity.type
_entity.pdbx_description
1 polymer ?
#
loop_
_entity_poly.entity_id
_entity_poly.type
_entity_poly.pdbx_seq_one_letter_code
_entity_poly.pdbx_strand_id
1 'polypeptide(L)'
;ADYVFRAEAWTGDLPKDLGKAVRMQLFKGNDYCIGVAVPRKSGVRISGAVLDFQGKPVGEIQPVLDGWGFLLFFKPQKTGTYVVTIRQEDGGKKADTACALIIGYK
;
A
#
# COMPACT_ATOMS: atom_id res chain seq x y z
N ALA A 1 13.14 -0.36 -12.12
CA ALA A 1 13.74 -0.89 -12.18
C ALA A 1 14.43 -2.07 -11.53
N ASP A 2 15.09 -1.94 -10.40
CA ASP A 2 15.90 -3.06 -9.91
C ASP A 2 15.23 -3.89 -8.82
N TYR A 3 13.93 -3.65 -8.62
CA TYR A 3 13.20 -4.37 -7.58
C TYR A 3 12.82 -5.76 -8.04
N VAL A 4 13.00 -6.74 -7.17
CA VAL A 4 12.51 -8.09 -7.36
C VAL A 4 11.16 -8.18 -6.68
N PHE A 5 10.11 -8.49 -7.44
CA PHE A 5 8.77 -8.56 -6.87
C PHE A 5 8.51 -9.95 -6.31
N ARG A 6 7.84 -9.99 -5.15
CA ARG A 6 7.42 -11.24 -4.55
C ARG A 6 6.31 -11.88 -5.39
N ALA A 7 6.31 -13.20 -5.41
CA ALA A 7 5.23 -13.94 -6.06
C ALA A 7 3.89 -13.71 -5.35
N GLU A 8 3.93 -13.42 -4.06
CA GLU A 8 2.74 -13.19 -3.26
C GLU A 8 2.30 -11.75 -3.44
N ALA A 9 1.15 -11.58 -4.04
CA ALA A 9 0.49 -10.28 -4.11
C ALA A 9 -0.80 -10.40 -3.30
N TRP A 10 -1.18 -9.32 -2.65
CA TRP A 10 -2.47 -9.27 -1.96
C TRP A 10 -3.51 -8.67 -2.89
N THR A 11 -4.66 -9.31 -2.94
CA THR A 11 -5.84 -8.73 -3.59
C THR A 11 -7.02 -8.87 -2.64
N GLY A 12 -7.90 -7.90 -2.68
CA GLY A 12 -9.07 -7.92 -1.82
C GLY A 12 -9.96 -6.73 -2.08
N ASP A 13 -10.97 -6.59 -1.24
CA ASP A 13 -11.90 -5.48 -1.33
C ASP A 13 -11.42 -4.31 -0.48
N LEU A 14 -11.56 -3.11 -1.01
CA LEU A 14 -11.29 -1.88 -0.29
C LEU A 14 -12.62 -1.26 0.10
N PRO A 15 -13.02 -1.35 1.38
CA PRO A 15 -14.26 -0.75 1.84
C PRO A 15 -14.24 0.76 1.67
N LYS A 16 -15.38 1.34 1.32
CA LYS A 16 -15.48 2.77 1.06
C LYS A 16 -15.28 3.62 2.31
N ASP A 17 -15.67 3.11 3.47
CA ASP A 17 -15.68 3.91 4.71
C ASP A 17 -14.51 3.64 5.64
N LEU A 18 -14.05 2.40 5.69
CA LEU A 18 -13.08 1.99 6.72
C LEU A 18 -11.66 1.82 6.19
N GLY A 19 -11.51 1.65 4.88
CA GLY A 19 -10.21 1.33 4.32
C GLY A 19 -9.80 -0.10 4.63
N LYS A 20 -8.51 -0.36 4.48
CA LYS A 20 -7.94 -1.69 4.67
C LYS A 20 -6.57 -1.57 5.30
N ALA A 21 -6.24 -2.53 6.15
CA ALA A 21 -4.91 -2.66 6.72
C ALA A 21 -4.35 -4.03 6.35
N VAL A 22 -3.15 -4.05 5.79
CA VAL A 22 -2.48 -5.29 5.38
C VAL A 22 -1.20 -5.42 6.18
N ARG A 23 -1.08 -6.48 6.96
CA ARG A 23 0.13 -6.77 7.71
C ARG A 23 1.14 -7.47 6.84
N MET A 24 2.42 -7.12 7.01
CA MET A 24 3.48 -7.80 6.28
C MET A 24 4.76 -7.79 7.08
N GLN A 25 5.56 -8.83 6.88
CA GLN A 25 6.88 -8.94 7.46
C GLN A 25 7.88 -8.27 6.53
N LEU A 26 8.60 -7.28 7.03
CA LEU A 26 9.65 -6.61 6.27
C LEU A 26 10.98 -6.74 7.00
N PHE A 27 12.05 -6.88 6.24
CA PHE A 27 13.36 -7.22 6.76
C PHE A 27 14.33 -6.06 6.65
N LYS A 28 15.08 -5.84 7.72
CA LYS A 28 16.15 -4.86 7.73
C LYS A 28 17.14 -5.15 6.60
N GLY A 29 17.60 -4.09 5.95
CA GLY A 29 18.61 -4.20 4.90
C GLY A 29 18.06 -4.24 3.49
N ASN A 30 16.77 -4.45 3.32
CA ASN A 30 16.12 -4.40 2.02
C ASN A 30 15.52 -3.02 1.77
N ASP A 31 15.55 -2.60 0.51
CA ASP A 31 14.77 -1.45 0.05
C ASP A 31 13.47 -1.98 -0.54
N TYR A 32 12.35 -1.55 0.01
CA TYR A 32 11.04 -2.01 -0.45
C TYR A 32 10.34 -0.98 -1.31
N CYS A 33 9.67 -1.47 -2.35
CA CYS A 33 8.70 -0.70 -3.11
C CYS A 33 7.37 -1.44 -3.04
N ILE A 34 6.38 -0.81 -2.44
CA ILE A 34 5.06 -1.41 -2.28
C ILE A 34 4.11 -0.63 -3.18
N GLY A 35 3.53 -1.30 -4.16
CA GLY A 35 2.58 -0.70 -5.08
C GLY A 35 1.18 -1.10 -4.74
N VAL A 36 0.27 -0.14 -4.73
CA VAL A 36 -1.16 -0.36 -4.45
C VAL A 36 -1.97 0.34 -5.53
N ALA A 37 -2.96 -0.33 -6.07
CA ALA A 37 -3.81 0.25 -7.10
C ALA A 37 -5.22 -0.30 -7.04
N VAL A 38 -6.16 0.51 -7.53
CA VAL A 38 -7.54 0.12 -7.75
C VAL A 38 -7.84 0.21 -9.25
N PRO A 39 -8.89 -0.44 -9.76
CA PRO A 39 -9.22 -0.32 -11.17
C PRO A 39 -9.54 1.14 -11.52
N ARG A 40 -9.01 1.59 -12.64
CA ARG A 40 -9.24 2.96 -13.11
C ARG A 40 -10.72 3.25 -13.27
N LYS A 41 -11.47 2.29 -13.77
CA LYS A 41 -12.91 2.44 -13.99
C LYS A 41 -13.70 2.61 -12.71
N SER A 42 -13.10 2.33 -11.55
CA SER A 42 -13.79 2.53 -10.26
C SER A 42 -14.05 4.00 -9.96
N GLY A 43 -13.27 4.90 -10.55
CA GLY A 43 -13.36 6.32 -10.26
C GLY A 43 -12.89 6.69 -8.85
N VAL A 44 -12.24 5.77 -8.17
CA VAL A 44 -11.81 5.94 -6.79
C VAL A 44 -10.37 6.44 -6.76
N ARG A 45 -10.08 7.39 -5.89
CA ARG A 45 -8.71 7.78 -5.54
C ARG A 45 -8.36 7.17 -4.21
N ILE A 46 -7.12 6.76 -4.06
CA ILE A 46 -6.67 6.10 -2.84
C ILE A 46 -5.46 6.79 -2.25
N SER A 47 -5.29 6.63 -0.96
CA SER A 47 -4.09 7.03 -0.24
C SER A 47 -3.78 5.96 0.79
N GLY A 48 -2.59 6.03 1.34
CA GLY A 48 -2.18 5.06 2.35
C GLY A 48 -0.86 5.41 2.99
N ALA A 49 -0.40 4.52 3.83
CA ALA A 49 0.86 4.67 4.53
C ALA A 49 1.37 3.32 4.99
N VAL A 50 2.67 3.25 5.31
CA VAL A 50 3.23 2.13 6.05
C VAL A 50 3.39 2.57 7.49
N LEU A 51 2.90 1.77 8.42
CA LEU A 51 3.04 2.02 9.86
C LEU A 51 3.96 0.99 10.48
N ASP A 52 4.82 1.45 11.40
CA ASP A 52 5.65 0.54 12.17
C ASP A 52 4.83 -0.06 13.33
N PHE A 53 5.50 -0.85 14.19
CA PHE A 53 4.81 -1.51 15.30
C PHE A 53 4.33 -0.53 16.37
N GLN A 54 4.76 0.71 16.33
CA GLN A 54 4.26 1.76 17.23
C GLN A 54 3.13 2.59 16.60
N GLY A 55 2.73 2.23 15.38
CA GLY A 55 1.70 2.96 14.68
C GLY A 55 2.19 4.24 14.01
N LYS A 56 3.49 4.44 13.93
CA LYS A 56 4.08 5.61 13.29
C LYS A 56 4.19 5.42 11.79
N PRO A 57 3.81 6.42 10.99
CA PRO A 57 4.08 6.37 9.55
C PRO A 57 5.56 6.35 9.26
N VAL A 58 5.99 5.48 8.34
CA VAL A 58 7.37 5.37 7.92
C VAL A 58 7.42 5.30 6.40
N GLY A 59 8.59 5.58 5.82
CA GLY A 59 8.77 5.54 4.37
C GLY A 59 8.19 6.77 3.67
N GLU A 60 8.20 6.72 2.36
CA GLU A 60 7.70 7.81 1.51
C GLU A 60 6.60 7.27 0.60
N ILE A 61 5.56 8.07 0.42
CA ILE A 61 4.45 7.74 -0.47
C ILE A 61 4.49 8.63 -1.70
N GLN A 62 4.27 8.02 -2.85
CA GLN A 62 4.20 8.73 -4.11
C GLN A 62 2.91 8.33 -4.83
N PRO A 63 1.94 9.27 -4.96
CA PRO A 63 0.75 8.99 -5.75
C PRO A 63 1.11 8.77 -7.22
N VAL A 64 0.44 7.83 -7.86
CA VAL A 64 0.62 7.54 -9.28
C VAL A 64 -0.74 7.32 -9.92
N LEU A 65 -0.77 7.23 -11.25
CA LEU A 65 -1.98 6.89 -11.99
C LEU A 65 -3.15 7.82 -11.66
N ASP A 66 -2.88 9.12 -11.60
CA ASP A 66 -3.90 10.15 -11.32
C ASP A 66 -4.64 9.93 -10.00
N GLY A 67 -3.98 9.30 -9.03
CA GLY A 67 -4.54 9.10 -7.68
C GLY A 67 -5.26 7.79 -7.47
N TRP A 68 -5.36 6.93 -8.48
CA TRP A 68 -5.95 5.59 -8.26
C TRP A 68 -4.89 4.52 -7.99
N GLY A 69 -3.66 4.96 -7.69
CA GLY A 69 -2.59 4.11 -7.22
C GLY A 69 -1.56 4.91 -6.44
N PHE A 70 -0.70 4.21 -5.71
CA PHE A 70 0.45 4.84 -5.06
C PHE A 70 1.59 3.84 -4.93
N LEU A 71 2.80 4.39 -4.79
CA LEU A 71 3.99 3.63 -4.47
C LEU A 71 4.47 4.06 -3.09
N LEU A 72 4.89 3.10 -2.29
CA LEU A 72 5.51 3.33 -1.00
C LEU A 72 6.95 2.84 -1.07
N PHE A 73 7.89 3.72 -0.74
CA PHE A 73 9.31 3.38 -0.69
C PHE A 73 9.74 3.36 0.76
N PHE A 74 10.31 2.25 1.20
CA PHE A 74 10.65 2.09 2.60
C PHE A 74 11.85 1.18 2.79
N LYS A 75 12.78 1.64 3.64
CA LYS A 75 13.96 0.86 4.03
C LYS A 75 13.90 0.64 5.54
N PRO A 76 13.44 -0.55 6.00
CA PRO A 76 13.30 -0.78 7.43
C PRO A 76 14.63 -0.76 8.15
N GLN A 77 14.65 -0.14 9.32
CA GLN A 77 15.80 -0.19 10.21
C GLN A 77 15.72 -1.37 11.18
N LYS A 78 14.57 -2.00 11.27
CA LYS A 78 14.35 -3.19 12.08
C LYS A 78 13.48 -4.16 11.32
N THR A 79 13.84 -5.43 11.38
CA THR A 79 12.99 -6.50 10.88
C THR A 79 11.78 -6.63 11.79
N GLY A 80 10.60 -6.74 11.21
CA GLY A 80 9.39 -6.89 11.99
C GLY A 80 8.13 -6.80 11.17
N THR A 81 7.01 -6.70 11.86
CA THR A 81 5.69 -6.58 11.25
C THR A 81 5.36 -5.12 11.04
N TYR A 82 4.98 -4.80 9.82
CA TYR A 82 4.54 -3.46 9.43
C TYR A 82 3.12 -3.57 8.88
N VAL A 83 2.41 -2.45 8.87
CA VAL A 83 1.04 -2.41 8.38
C VAL A 83 0.96 -1.41 7.24
N VAL A 84 0.47 -1.85 6.09
CA VAL A 84 0.14 -0.94 5.00
C VAL A 84 -1.33 -0.60 5.12
N THR A 85 -1.63 0.68 5.25
CA THR A 85 -3.01 1.15 5.28
C THR A 85 -3.39 1.68 3.92
N ILE A 86 -4.62 1.42 3.50
CA ILE A 86 -5.15 1.85 2.21
C ILE A 86 -6.55 2.38 2.46
N ARG A 87 -6.87 3.54 1.91
CA ARG A 87 -8.22 4.08 2.05
C ARG A 87 -8.61 4.89 0.82
N GLN A 88 -9.91 5.04 0.62
CA GLN A 88 -10.46 5.91 -0.42
C GLN A 88 -10.43 7.35 0.07
N GLU A 89 -9.93 8.27 -0.78
CA GLU A 89 -9.78 9.67 -0.39
C GLU A 89 -11.09 10.42 -0.33
N ASP A 90 -12.07 10.02 -1.13
CA ASP A 90 -13.29 10.80 -1.30
C ASP A 90 -14.34 10.55 -0.22
N GLY A 91 -13.92 10.07 0.94
CA GLY A 91 -14.82 9.99 2.09
C GLY A 91 -15.99 9.06 1.92
N GLY A 92 -15.85 7.99 1.17
CA GLY A 92 -16.88 6.98 1.07
C GLY A 92 -18.00 7.28 0.10
N LYS A 93 -17.80 8.20 -0.80
CA LYS A 93 -18.80 8.50 -1.83
C LYS A 93 -18.95 7.37 -2.85
N LYS A 94 -17.92 6.58 -3.02
CA LYS A 94 -17.93 5.49 -3.98
C LYS A 94 -18.23 4.17 -3.27
N ALA A 95 -18.63 3.17 -4.04
CA ALA A 95 -18.85 1.84 -3.51
C ALA A 95 -17.50 1.19 -3.15
N ASP A 96 -17.56 0.06 -2.47
CA ASP A 96 -16.39 -0.77 -2.27
C ASP A 96 -15.78 -1.14 -3.62
N THR A 97 -14.47 -1.24 -3.68
CA THR A 97 -13.78 -1.57 -4.93
C THR A 97 -12.73 -2.63 -4.68
N ALA A 98 -12.37 -3.34 -5.73
CA ALA A 98 -11.23 -4.25 -5.68
C ALA A 98 -9.95 -3.46 -5.52
N CYS A 99 -8.97 -4.04 -4.86
CA CYS A 99 -7.67 -3.41 -4.62
C CYS A 99 -6.58 -4.47 -4.74
N ALA A 100 -5.45 -4.09 -5.32
CA ALA A 100 -4.30 -4.98 -5.44
C ALA A 100 -3.07 -4.31 -4.84
N LEU A 101 -2.23 -5.13 -4.20
CA LEU A 101 -0.99 -4.71 -3.60
C LEU A 101 0.12 -5.65 -4.04
N ILE A 102 1.24 -5.09 -4.46
CA ILE A 102 2.44 -5.86 -4.79
C ILE A 102 3.63 -5.34 -4.00
N ILE A 103 4.59 -6.20 -3.73
CA ILE A 103 5.80 -5.85 -2.99
C ILE A 103 7.01 -6.21 -3.82
N GLY A 104 7.90 -5.24 -3.99
CA GLY A 104 9.22 -5.47 -4.55
C GLY A 104 10.29 -5.09 -3.55
N TYR A 105 11.48 -5.63 -3.72
CA TYR A 105 12.62 -5.30 -2.86
C TYR A 105 13.92 -5.40 -3.64
N LYS A 106 14.95 -4.76 -3.10
CA LYS A 106 16.31 -4.87 -3.63
C LYS A 106 17.35 -4.69 -2.53
#